data_fdae90bb88525277b464752fbe2da8d1
#
_entry.id   fdae90bb88525277b464752fbe2da8d1
#
_cell.length_a   1.000
_cell.length_b   1.000
_cell.length_c   1.000
_cell.angle_alpha   90.00
_cell.angle_beta   90.00
_cell.angle_gamma   90.00
#
_symmetry.space_group_name_H-M   'P 1'
#
loop_
_entity.id
_entity.type
_entity.pdbx_description
1 polymer ?
#
loop_
_entity_poly.entity_id
_entity_poly.type
_entity_poly.pdbx_seq_one_letter_code
_entity_poly.pdbx_strand_id
1 'polypeptide(L)'
;MAVATLNTNTLNPFLRINLAQISEACAAFGVKQLYVFGSITNERFSPQSDIDFLVSFTQSAQTHFFDNYMNSHYRLAEITQRKIDLLTEDSLKTDPNPFFNQSVEKAKILIYDEN
;
A
#
# COMPACT_ATOMS: atom_id res chain seq x y z
N MET A 1 17.31 -3.99 -0.16
CA MET A 1 16.49 -3.68 0.96
C MET A 1 16.26 -2.18 1.12
N ALA A 2 15.09 -1.74 0.94
CA ALA A 2 14.83 -0.31 0.91
C ALA A 2 14.22 0.24 2.19
N VAL A 3 14.07 -0.60 3.20
CA VAL A 3 13.49 -0.13 4.46
C VAL A 3 14.31 0.96 5.10
N ALA A 4 15.58 1.05 4.74
CA ALA A 4 16.45 2.08 5.29
C ALA A 4 15.97 3.50 4.95
N THR A 5 15.16 3.64 3.88
CA THR A 5 14.62 4.94 3.49
C THR A 5 13.32 5.28 4.20
N LEU A 6 12.76 4.31 4.95
CA LEU A 6 11.48 4.51 5.63
C LEU A 6 11.72 5.20 6.96
N ASN A 7 10.93 6.23 7.21
CA ASN A 7 10.93 6.87 8.53
C ASN A 7 9.75 6.33 9.33
N THR A 8 10.00 5.21 10.03
CA THR A 8 8.94 4.53 10.76
C THR A 8 8.40 5.34 11.93
N ASN A 9 9.12 6.37 12.38
CA ASN A 9 8.67 7.21 13.48
C ASN A 9 7.50 8.11 13.07
N THR A 10 7.34 8.37 11.77
CA THR A 10 6.25 9.20 11.28
C THR A 10 5.05 8.38 10.81
N LEU A 11 5.16 7.05 10.82
CA LEU A 11 4.05 6.20 10.42
C LEU A 11 2.99 6.16 11.51
N ASN A 12 1.74 6.03 11.08
CA ASN A 12 0.65 5.75 12.00
C ASN A 12 1.02 4.53 12.83
N PRO A 13 0.86 4.58 14.18
CA PRO A 13 1.24 3.44 15.04
C PRO A 13 0.56 2.13 14.65
N PHE A 14 -0.66 2.20 14.11
CA PHE A 14 -1.38 1.02 13.66
C PHE A 14 -0.61 0.32 12.52
N LEU A 15 -0.11 1.10 11.57
CA LEU A 15 0.71 0.53 10.49
C LEU A 15 2.03 -0.01 11.01
N ARG A 16 2.64 0.71 11.92
CA ARG A 16 3.94 0.33 12.47
C ARG A 16 3.89 -1.04 13.14
N ILE A 17 2.80 -1.30 13.88
CA ILE A 17 2.60 -2.58 14.56
C ILE A 17 2.50 -3.71 13.54
N ASN A 18 1.88 -3.46 12.38
CA ASN A 18 1.60 -4.47 11.38
C ASN A 18 2.65 -4.55 10.28
N LEU A 19 3.68 -3.72 10.34
CA LEU A 19 4.61 -3.54 9.22
C LEU A 19 5.35 -4.82 8.85
N ALA A 20 5.76 -5.62 9.82
CA ALA A 20 6.48 -6.86 9.54
C ALA A 20 5.62 -7.84 8.75
N GLN A 21 4.35 -8.01 9.14
CA GLN A 21 3.44 -8.89 8.42
C GLN A 21 3.11 -8.35 7.03
N ILE A 22 2.97 -7.04 6.91
CA ILE A 22 2.73 -6.41 5.62
C ILE A 22 3.91 -6.67 4.68
N SER A 23 5.13 -6.51 5.18
CA SER A 23 6.34 -6.76 4.39
C SER A 23 6.44 -8.20 3.94
N GLU A 24 6.10 -9.15 4.81
CA GLU A 24 6.07 -10.57 4.46
C GLU A 24 5.09 -10.85 3.33
N ALA A 25 3.90 -10.28 3.43
CA ALA A 25 2.86 -10.47 2.41
C ALA A 25 3.31 -9.89 1.07
N CYS A 26 3.91 -8.71 1.09
CA CYS A 26 4.41 -8.06 -0.11
C CYS A 26 5.46 -8.92 -0.79
N ALA A 27 6.41 -9.46 -0.03
CA ALA A 27 7.45 -10.31 -0.59
C ALA A 27 6.85 -11.58 -1.18
N ALA A 28 5.84 -12.16 -0.52
CA ALA A 28 5.22 -13.41 -0.97
C ALA A 28 4.49 -13.27 -2.30
N PHE A 29 3.90 -12.11 -2.57
CA PHE A 29 3.05 -11.93 -3.74
C PHE A 29 3.67 -11.05 -4.83
N GLY A 30 4.97 -10.83 -4.76
CA GLY A 30 5.68 -10.13 -5.82
C GLY A 30 5.42 -8.64 -5.89
N VAL A 31 5.10 -8.03 -4.77
CA VAL A 31 4.94 -6.58 -4.71
C VAL A 31 6.30 -5.92 -4.89
N LYS A 32 6.36 -4.89 -5.74
CA LYS A 32 7.56 -4.10 -5.94
C LYS A 32 7.62 -2.98 -4.91
N GLN A 33 6.56 -2.20 -4.82
CA GLN A 33 6.43 -1.11 -3.86
C GLN A 33 5.01 -1.04 -3.34
N LEU A 34 4.87 -0.70 -2.07
CA LEU A 34 3.58 -0.47 -1.45
C LEU A 34 3.61 0.85 -0.71
N TYR A 35 2.64 1.70 -1.00
CA TYR A 35 2.44 2.97 -0.32
C TYR A 35 1.10 2.96 0.39
N VAL A 36 0.97 3.79 1.41
CA VAL A 36 -0.34 4.15 1.97
C VAL A 36 -0.61 5.61 1.65
N PHE A 37 -1.89 5.95 1.54
CA PHE A 37 -2.32 7.32 1.35
C PHE A 37 -3.69 7.50 2.00
N GLY A 38 -4.27 8.70 1.89
CA GLY A 38 -5.58 8.95 2.46
C GLY A 38 -5.52 9.20 3.96
N SER A 39 -6.62 8.90 4.66
CA SER A 39 -6.79 9.29 6.05
C SER A 39 -5.73 8.72 7.00
N ILE A 40 -5.18 7.54 6.69
CA ILE A 40 -4.18 6.93 7.56
C ILE A 40 -2.89 7.76 7.63
N THR A 41 -2.71 8.69 6.69
CA THR A 41 -1.54 9.56 6.68
C THR A 41 -1.76 10.87 7.45
N ASN A 42 -2.93 11.04 8.06
CA ASN A 42 -3.26 12.27 8.77
C ASN A 42 -4.17 12.00 9.97
N GLU A 43 -4.65 13.06 10.59
CA GLU A 43 -5.41 12.99 11.84
C GLU A 43 -6.84 12.50 11.67
N ARG A 44 -7.32 12.37 10.44
CA ARG A 44 -8.70 11.94 10.19
C ARG A 44 -8.89 10.42 10.29
N PHE A 45 -7.79 9.67 10.45
CA PHE A 45 -7.88 8.21 10.56
C PHE A 45 -8.62 7.83 11.83
N SER A 46 -9.62 6.98 11.71
CA SER A 46 -10.49 6.57 12.81
C SER A 46 -10.77 5.07 12.70
N PRO A 47 -11.42 4.49 13.73
CA PRO A 47 -11.80 3.07 13.67
C PRO A 47 -12.71 2.71 12.48
N GLN A 48 -13.41 3.69 11.89
CA GLN A 48 -14.28 3.45 10.76
C GLN A 48 -13.61 3.71 9.41
N SER A 49 -12.38 4.21 9.43
CA SER A 49 -11.67 4.54 8.18
C SER A 49 -11.19 3.29 7.47
N ASP A 50 -11.32 3.28 6.15
CA ASP A 50 -10.65 2.29 5.30
C ASP A 50 -9.17 2.64 5.22
N ILE A 51 -8.34 1.67 4.82
CA ILE A 51 -6.93 1.93 4.57
C ILE A 51 -6.72 1.92 3.06
N ASP A 52 -6.13 2.99 2.56
CA ASP A 52 -5.87 3.14 1.13
C ASP A 52 -4.42 2.79 0.83
N PHE A 53 -4.22 1.79 -0.03
CA PHE A 53 -2.90 1.34 -0.46
C PHE A 53 -2.72 1.60 -1.95
N LEU A 54 -1.47 1.89 -2.33
CA LEU A 54 -1.07 2.01 -3.73
C LEU A 54 0.04 0.99 -3.96
N VAL A 55 -0.16 0.09 -4.93
CA VAL A 55 0.73 -1.04 -5.13
C VAL A 55 1.29 -1.08 -6.56
N SER A 56 2.55 -1.49 -6.68
CA SER A 56 3.11 -1.93 -7.94
C SER A 56 3.72 -3.31 -7.74
N PHE A 57 3.75 -4.10 -8.83
CA PHE A 57 4.27 -5.47 -8.79
C PHE A 57 5.53 -5.58 -9.62
N THR A 58 6.38 -6.54 -9.26
CA THR A 58 7.59 -6.83 -10.02
C THR A 58 7.22 -7.31 -11.40
N GLN A 59 8.17 -7.24 -12.34
CA GLN A 59 7.92 -7.70 -13.70
C GLN A 59 7.54 -9.18 -13.73
N SER A 60 8.21 -10.00 -12.95
CA SER A 60 7.89 -11.42 -12.90
C SER A 60 6.51 -11.69 -12.32
N ALA A 61 6.05 -10.88 -11.39
CA ALA A 61 4.72 -11.04 -10.80
C ALA A 61 3.60 -10.64 -11.75
N GLN A 62 3.89 -9.87 -12.81
CA GLN A 62 2.89 -9.47 -13.79
C GLN A 62 2.32 -10.67 -14.55
N THR A 63 3.08 -11.76 -14.67
CA THR A 63 2.62 -12.97 -15.33
C THR A 63 1.36 -13.54 -14.70
N HIS A 64 1.23 -13.40 -13.37
CA HIS A 64 0.05 -13.83 -12.63
C HIS A 64 -0.55 -12.64 -11.86
N PHE A 65 -0.71 -11.55 -12.58
CA PHE A 65 -1.12 -10.28 -11.97
C PHE A 65 -2.42 -10.42 -11.16
N PHE A 66 -3.44 -11.03 -11.75
CA PHE A 66 -4.74 -11.12 -11.09
C PHE A 66 -4.63 -11.86 -9.76
N ASP A 67 -3.96 -13.00 -9.77
CA ASP A 67 -3.78 -13.80 -8.55
C ASP A 67 -3.00 -13.04 -7.50
N ASN A 68 -1.91 -12.40 -7.91
CA ASN A 68 -1.07 -11.65 -6.99
C ASN A 68 -1.81 -10.44 -6.42
N TYR A 69 -2.60 -9.77 -7.25
CA TYR A 69 -3.41 -8.64 -6.80
C TYR A 69 -4.45 -9.08 -5.78
N MET A 70 -5.20 -10.14 -6.08
CA MET A 70 -6.26 -10.62 -5.19
C MET A 70 -5.68 -11.15 -3.88
N ASN A 71 -4.59 -11.90 -3.96
CA ASN A 71 -3.94 -12.42 -2.76
C ASN A 71 -3.40 -11.29 -1.88
N SER A 72 -2.83 -10.27 -2.50
CA SER A 72 -2.35 -9.09 -1.76
C SER A 72 -3.50 -8.40 -1.07
N HIS A 73 -4.61 -8.21 -1.77
CA HIS A 73 -5.79 -7.54 -1.22
C HIS A 73 -6.32 -8.30 0.01
N TYR A 74 -6.54 -9.60 -0.14
CA TYR A 74 -7.07 -10.40 0.96
C TYR A 74 -6.12 -10.43 2.15
N ARG A 75 -4.83 -10.58 1.87
CA ARG A 75 -3.85 -10.69 2.95
C ARG A 75 -3.70 -9.37 3.71
N LEU A 76 -3.68 -8.25 3.00
CA LEU A 76 -3.62 -6.94 3.65
C LEU A 76 -4.85 -6.67 4.49
N ALA A 77 -6.03 -7.03 3.98
CA ALA A 77 -7.26 -6.89 4.76
C ALA A 77 -7.23 -7.77 6.01
N GLU A 78 -6.70 -8.97 5.88
CA GLU A 78 -6.59 -9.90 7.01
C GLU A 78 -5.62 -9.38 8.07
N ILE A 79 -4.46 -8.92 7.64
CA ILE A 79 -3.43 -8.40 8.56
C ILE A 79 -3.98 -7.20 9.34
N THR A 80 -4.62 -6.28 8.63
CA THR A 80 -5.08 -5.03 9.24
C THR A 80 -6.42 -5.16 9.93
N GLN A 81 -7.18 -6.23 9.64
CA GLN A 81 -8.54 -6.41 10.15
C GLN A 81 -9.41 -5.21 9.79
N ARG A 82 -9.18 -4.66 8.60
CA ARG A 82 -9.86 -3.48 8.10
C ARG A 82 -10.27 -3.68 6.66
N LYS A 83 -11.31 -2.97 6.27
CA LYS A 83 -11.60 -2.81 4.85
C LYS A 83 -10.49 -1.99 4.22
N ILE A 84 -10.02 -2.40 3.07
CA ILE A 84 -8.94 -1.71 2.37
C ILE A 84 -9.32 -1.41 0.94
N ASP A 85 -8.69 -0.37 0.39
CA ASP A 85 -8.70 -0.10 -1.04
C ASP A 85 -7.28 -0.33 -1.55
N LEU A 86 -7.15 -1.09 -2.61
CA LEU A 86 -5.84 -1.40 -3.18
C LEU A 86 -5.81 -0.90 -4.62
N LEU A 87 -5.20 0.26 -4.83
CA LEU A 87 -5.03 0.84 -6.15
C LEU A 87 -3.70 0.41 -6.74
N THR A 88 -3.67 0.18 -8.05
CA THR A 88 -2.41 -0.07 -8.74
C THR A 88 -1.86 1.24 -9.29
N GLU A 89 -0.55 1.29 -9.52
CA GLU A 89 0.09 2.44 -10.16
C GLU A 89 -0.53 2.72 -11.52
N ASP A 90 -0.82 1.67 -12.29
CA ASP A 90 -1.42 1.84 -13.62
C ASP A 90 -2.81 2.44 -13.54
N SER A 91 -3.61 1.98 -12.61
CA SER A 91 -4.95 2.50 -12.39
C SER A 91 -4.91 3.98 -12.00
N LEU A 92 -3.95 4.35 -11.17
CA LEU A 92 -3.78 5.75 -10.78
C LEU A 92 -3.39 6.62 -11.97
N LYS A 93 -2.46 6.17 -12.80
CA LYS A 93 -2.00 6.91 -13.97
C LYS A 93 -3.11 7.14 -14.99
N THR A 94 -4.04 6.21 -15.09
CA THR A 94 -5.12 6.30 -16.07
C THR A 94 -6.40 6.92 -15.52
N ASP A 95 -6.40 7.29 -14.25
CA ASP A 95 -7.56 7.94 -13.64
C ASP A 95 -7.78 9.31 -14.32
N PRO A 96 -9.00 9.59 -14.78
CA PRO A 96 -9.26 10.84 -15.49
C PRO A 96 -9.23 12.08 -14.59
N ASN A 97 -9.22 11.91 -13.29
CA ASN A 97 -9.23 13.03 -12.35
C ASN A 97 -7.80 13.41 -11.94
N PRO A 98 -7.23 14.50 -12.53
CA PRO A 98 -5.85 14.88 -12.21
C PRO A 98 -5.69 15.34 -10.77
N PHE A 99 -6.74 15.84 -10.14
CA PHE A 99 -6.66 16.28 -8.74
C PHE A 99 -6.48 15.09 -7.83
N PHE A 100 -7.14 13.98 -8.13
CA PHE A 100 -6.96 12.76 -7.36
C PHE A 100 -5.52 12.24 -7.47
N ASN A 101 -4.99 12.19 -8.69
CA ASN A 101 -3.61 11.75 -8.90
C ASN A 101 -2.62 12.59 -8.12
N GLN A 102 -2.78 13.91 -8.18
CA GLN A 102 -1.90 14.83 -7.46
C GLN A 102 -2.02 14.67 -5.95
N SER A 103 -3.24 14.46 -5.46
CA SER A 103 -3.51 14.25 -4.05
C SER A 103 -2.78 13.02 -3.52
N VAL A 104 -2.85 11.91 -4.27
CA VAL A 104 -2.18 10.67 -3.89
C VAL A 104 -0.67 10.86 -3.91
N GLU A 105 -0.14 11.47 -4.97
CA GLU A 105 1.31 11.67 -5.10
C GLU A 105 1.87 12.51 -3.95
N LYS A 106 1.12 13.49 -3.49
CA LYS A 106 1.56 14.34 -2.38
C LYS A 106 1.50 13.64 -1.04
N ALA A 107 0.49 12.79 -0.84
CA ALA A 107 0.19 12.21 0.46
C ALA A 107 0.84 10.85 0.68
N LYS A 108 1.20 10.14 -0.37
CA LYS A 108 1.62 8.75 -0.25
C LYS A 108 2.91 8.61 0.57
N ILE A 109 2.93 7.55 1.37
CA ILE A 109 4.08 7.21 2.20
C ILE A 109 4.50 5.79 1.84
N LEU A 110 5.77 5.61 1.48
CA LEU A 110 6.30 4.30 1.13
C LEU A 110 6.42 3.45 2.39
N ILE A 111 5.84 2.26 2.37
CA ILE A 111 5.92 1.34 3.50
C ILE A 111 6.57 0.00 3.14
N TYR A 112 6.75 -0.28 1.86
CA TYR A 112 7.49 -1.47 1.42
C TYR A 112 8.14 -1.20 0.08
N ASP A 113 9.38 -1.65 -0.06
CA ASP A 113 10.11 -1.60 -1.32
C ASP A 113 10.93 -2.89 -1.39
N GLU A 114 10.86 -3.60 -2.52
CA GLU A 114 11.56 -4.88 -2.66
C GLU A 114 13.08 -4.75 -2.64
N ASN A 115 13.60 -3.58 -2.98
CA ASN A 115 15.04 -3.36 -3.06
C ASN A 115 15.67 -3.16 -1.68
#